data_8993d1f9413309cf4ad860554dc2b179
#
_entry.id   8993d1f9413309cf4ad860554dc2b179
#
_cell.length_a   1.000
_cell.length_b   1.000
_cell.length_c   1.000
_cell.angle_alpha   90.00
_cell.angle_beta   90.00
_cell.angle_gamma   90.00
#
_symmetry.space_group_name_H-M   'P 1'
#
loop_
_entity.id
_entity.type
_entity.pdbx_description
1 polymer ?
#
loop_
_entity_poly.entity_id
_entity_poly.type
_entity_poly.pdbx_seq_one_letter_code
_entity_poly.pdbx_strand_id
1 'polypeptide(L)'
;MMTTPVPAGGPAGAGPPPGAGPVSDAGWRDVLALAASRGACVQLCVIHRGVVVLDGAVRCHPDALGWLFSASKPFTSLLVHRLAGRGVLDLDAAVGEYWPEFGTGGDGSKAGTTVRDVLTHRTAAPTAGPYPVAVLAMHRLEASLERVARGRRRDRRYPGPSAYQPLDFGYILAEVARRATGRPWPQLLHELVLGPAGLRDVHPGVPDDQLHRCLPFDGSRRALPGGPVVAAIVNRRSVRQARIPAAGISTTARQLALFYRHLLGAPEREALCAPSSDGGRDAWTRLPTRWGTGLQLGGTGAWCPLGATSSVRTFGHNGSDVCLGWADPDLDLAVGLVTDRASGHPADKRLLVRVSDAVRATARRH
;
A
#
# COMPACT_ATOMS: atom_id res chain seq x y z
N MET A 1 31.32 -53.19 8.84
CA MET A 1 30.91 -52.08 9.73
C MET A 1 29.77 -51.35 9.07
N MET A 2 28.55 -51.63 9.48
CA MET A 2 27.33 -50.99 8.97
C MET A 2 27.04 -49.79 9.83
N THR A 3 26.96 -48.59 9.20
CA THR A 3 26.53 -47.36 9.85
C THR A 3 25.03 -47.21 9.71
N THR A 4 24.32 -47.18 10.81
CA THR A 4 22.89 -46.88 10.94
C THR A 4 22.61 -45.38 10.67
N PRO A 5 21.52 -45.06 9.96
CA PRO A 5 21.12 -43.67 9.76
C PRO A 5 20.40 -43.10 11.00
N VAL A 6 20.75 -41.86 11.35
CA VAL A 6 20.10 -41.06 12.39
C VAL A 6 18.73 -40.55 11.87
N PRO A 7 17.63 -40.65 12.64
CA PRO A 7 16.35 -40.13 12.21
C PRO A 7 16.31 -38.60 12.26
N ALA A 8 15.84 -37.99 11.18
CA ALA A 8 15.57 -36.56 11.08
C ALA A 8 14.41 -36.19 12.00
N GLY A 9 14.71 -35.46 13.09
CA GLY A 9 13.71 -34.81 13.94
C GLY A 9 13.06 -33.66 13.17
N GLY A 10 11.75 -33.77 12.90
CA GLY A 10 10.97 -32.66 12.41
C GLY A 10 10.89 -31.52 13.43
N PRO A 11 10.74 -30.26 13.00
CA PRO A 11 10.67 -29.15 13.94
C PRO A 11 9.42 -29.26 14.80
N ALA A 12 9.62 -29.33 16.11
CA ALA A 12 8.58 -29.23 17.13
C ALA A 12 7.80 -27.92 16.92
N GLY A 13 6.47 -28.00 17.00
CA GLY A 13 5.58 -26.86 16.86
C GLY A 13 5.99 -25.72 17.80
N ALA A 14 6.45 -24.61 17.22
CA ALA A 14 6.71 -23.40 17.95
C ALA A 14 5.37 -22.90 18.52
N GLY A 15 5.30 -22.78 19.85
CA GLY A 15 4.20 -22.15 20.54
C GLY A 15 4.02 -20.69 20.07
N PRO A 16 2.86 -20.05 20.34
CA PRO A 16 2.60 -18.69 19.93
C PRO A 16 3.70 -17.74 20.45
N PRO A 17 4.24 -16.86 19.58
CA PRO A 17 5.29 -15.93 19.99
C PRO A 17 4.78 -14.93 21.04
N PRO A 18 5.62 -14.49 21.99
CA PRO A 18 5.26 -13.49 22.97
C PRO A 18 5.01 -12.14 22.31
N GLY A 19 3.87 -11.50 22.57
CA GLY A 19 3.54 -10.15 22.10
C GLY A 19 2.20 -9.98 21.35
N ALA A 20 1.53 -11.04 20.96
CA ALA A 20 0.15 -10.96 20.51
C ALA A 20 -0.76 -10.78 21.73
N GLY A 21 -1.45 -9.65 21.83
CA GLY A 21 -2.52 -9.46 22.82
C GLY A 21 -3.60 -10.54 22.64
N PRO A 22 -4.34 -10.91 23.71
CA PRO A 22 -5.31 -12.00 23.63
C PRO A 22 -6.39 -11.68 22.61
N VAL A 23 -6.52 -12.54 21.59
CA VAL A 23 -7.71 -12.57 20.71
C VAL A 23 -8.84 -13.14 21.57
N SER A 24 -9.57 -12.27 22.23
CA SER A 24 -10.50 -12.64 23.33
C SER A 24 -11.81 -13.25 22.84
N ASP A 25 -12.17 -13.12 21.56
CA ASP A 25 -13.45 -13.54 20.99
C ASP A 25 -13.27 -14.59 19.86
N ALA A 26 -14.20 -15.56 19.82
CA ALA A 26 -14.26 -16.58 18.79
C ALA A 26 -14.40 -15.96 17.37
N GLY A 27 -15.20 -14.92 17.21
CA GLY A 27 -15.40 -14.26 15.92
C GLY A 27 -14.13 -13.66 15.34
N TRP A 28 -13.27 -13.05 16.16
CA TRP A 28 -11.99 -12.51 15.71
C TRP A 28 -10.97 -13.61 15.40
N ARG A 29 -11.01 -14.73 16.14
CA ARG A 29 -10.19 -15.92 15.81
C ARG A 29 -10.55 -16.49 14.43
N ASP A 30 -11.85 -16.56 14.11
CA ASP A 30 -12.33 -17.04 12.82
C ASP A 30 -11.90 -16.12 11.68
N VAL A 31 -11.90 -14.81 11.89
CA VAL A 31 -11.39 -13.83 10.92
C VAL A 31 -9.89 -14.02 10.65
N LEU A 32 -9.09 -14.23 11.69
CA LEU A 32 -7.65 -14.51 11.55
C LEU A 32 -7.40 -15.85 10.83
N ALA A 33 -8.16 -16.89 11.18
CA ALA A 33 -8.10 -18.21 10.53
C ALA A 33 -8.47 -18.12 9.04
N LEU A 34 -9.50 -17.32 8.69
CA LEU A 34 -9.86 -17.05 7.31
C LEU A 34 -8.72 -16.35 6.56
N ALA A 35 -8.11 -15.32 7.14
CA ALA A 35 -6.96 -14.63 6.53
C ALA A 35 -5.77 -15.59 6.31
N ALA A 36 -5.52 -16.51 7.25
CA ALA A 36 -4.45 -17.50 7.19
C ALA A 36 -4.75 -18.71 6.29
N SER A 37 -5.97 -18.84 5.75
CA SER A 37 -6.41 -20.00 4.95
C SER A 37 -5.63 -20.21 3.65
N ARG A 38 -4.88 -19.21 3.18
CA ARG A 38 -3.98 -19.29 2.01
C ARG A 38 -2.70 -20.09 2.27
N GLY A 39 -2.39 -20.42 3.53
CA GLY A 39 -1.10 -21.01 3.89
C GLY A 39 0.09 -20.04 3.83
N ALA A 40 -0.16 -18.74 3.61
CA ALA A 40 0.84 -17.68 3.67
C ALA A 40 1.16 -17.27 5.13
N CYS A 41 2.25 -16.55 5.34
CA CYS A 41 2.44 -15.74 6.53
C CYS A 41 1.40 -14.62 6.54
N VAL A 42 0.77 -14.36 7.68
CA VAL A 42 -0.27 -13.33 7.81
C VAL A 42 -0.10 -12.60 9.13
N GLN A 43 -0.15 -11.29 9.07
CA GLN A 43 -0.43 -10.42 10.21
C GLN A 43 -1.75 -9.71 9.95
N LEU A 44 -2.63 -9.64 10.94
CA LEU A 44 -3.90 -8.93 10.87
C LEU A 44 -4.15 -8.19 12.18
N CYS A 45 -4.33 -6.87 12.06
CA CYS A 45 -4.72 -6.03 13.17
C CYS A 45 -6.03 -5.30 12.85
N VAL A 46 -6.96 -5.33 13.80
CA VAL A 46 -8.25 -4.64 13.73
C VAL A 46 -8.39 -3.75 14.96
N ILE A 47 -8.70 -2.49 14.71
CA ILE A 47 -9.04 -1.50 15.74
C ILE A 47 -10.52 -1.14 15.54
N HIS A 48 -11.35 -1.38 16.54
CA HIS A 48 -12.78 -1.06 16.54
C HIS A 48 -13.07 -0.12 17.68
N ARG A 49 -13.69 1.03 17.40
CA ARG A 49 -14.03 2.07 18.39
C ARG A 49 -12.83 2.46 19.26
N GLY A 50 -11.66 2.59 18.62
CA GLY A 50 -10.41 2.96 19.27
C GLY A 50 -9.69 1.85 20.04
N VAL A 51 -10.30 0.65 20.17
CA VAL A 51 -9.71 -0.50 20.88
C VAL A 51 -9.17 -1.52 19.89
N VAL A 52 -7.96 -2.05 20.15
CA VAL A 52 -7.41 -3.18 19.40
C VAL A 52 -8.17 -4.44 19.79
N VAL A 53 -9.03 -4.95 18.89
CA VAL A 53 -9.86 -6.14 19.11
C VAL A 53 -9.24 -7.40 18.50
N LEU A 54 -8.33 -7.23 17.57
CA LEU A 54 -7.54 -8.30 16.97
C LEU A 54 -6.14 -7.78 16.67
N ASP A 55 -5.12 -8.47 17.14
CA ASP A 55 -3.72 -8.29 16.75
C ASP A 55 -3.06 -9.67 16.71
N GLY A 56 -3.05 -10.26 15.53
CA GLY A 56 -2.65 -11.66 15.35
C GLY A 56 -1.65 -11.84 14.22
N ALA A 57 -0.73 -12.80 14.45
CA ALA A 57 0.24 -13.26 13.45
C ALA A 57 0.18 -14.78 13.31
N VAL A 58 0.24 -15.26 12.07
CA VAL A 58 0.25 -16.69 11.74
C VAL A 58 1.40 -16.98 10.79
N ARG A 59 2.24 -17.93 11.13
CA ARG A 59 3.45 -18.36 10.38
C ARG A 59 4.53 -17.28 10.22
N CYS A 60 4.46 -16.18 10.96
CA CYS A 60 5.50 -15.15 11.03
C CYS A 60 5.54 -14.53 12.43
N HIS A 61 6.63 -13.80 12.70
CA HIS A 61 6.73 -13.02 13.92
C HIS A 61 5.77 -11.81 13.85
N PRO A 62 5.11 -11.40 14.94
CA PRO A 62 4.22 -10.22 14.94
C PRO A 62 4.93 -8.92 14.57
N ASP A 63 6.24 -8.82 14.84
CA ASP A 63 7.06 -7.67 14.48
C ASP A 63 7.76 -7.79 13.11
N ALA A 64 7.44 -8.82 12.33
CA ALA A 64 8.01 -8.96 11.00
C ALA A 64 7.54 -7.82 10.08
N LEU A 65 8.49 -7.23 9.32
CA LEU A 65 8.24 -6.11 8.44
C LEU A 65 7.78 -6.59 7.05
N GLY A 66 6.51 -6.48 6.76
CA GLY A 66 5.97 -6.79 5.44
C GLY A 66 6.11 -5.61 4.48
N TRP A 67 6.39 -5.91 3.22
CA TRP A 67 6.45 -4.95 2.14
C TRP A 67 5.05 -4.56 1.68
N LEU A 68 4.69 -3.28 1.79
CA LEU A 68 3.30 -2.82 1.58
C LEU A 68 2.88 -2.71 0.12
N PHE A 69 3.80 -2.76 -0.84
CA PHE A 69 3.44 -2.43 -2.23
C PHE A 69 2.62 -1.13 -2.28
N SER A 70 1.58 -1.09 -3.09
CA SER A 70 0.76 0.11 -3.28
C SER A 70 0.00 0.60 -2.04
N ALA A 71 -0.12 -0.21 -0.98
CA ALA A 71 -0.63 0.28 0.30
C ALA A 71 0.32 1.30 0.96
N SER A 72 1.49 1.57 0.36
CA SER A 72 2.37 2.70 0.69
C SER A 72 1.85 4.07 0.22
N LYS A 73 1.01 4.12 -0.84
CA LYS A 73 0.57 5.37 -1.46
C LYS A 73 -0.16 6.31 -0.50
N PRO A 74 -1.06 5.84 0.37
CA PRO A 74 -1.78 6.71 1.31
C PRO A 74 -0.88 7.55 2.23
N PHE A 75 0.29 7.03 2.58
CA PHE A 75 1.27 7.79 3.39
C PHE A 75 1.81 9.01 2.63
N THR A 76 2.17 8.83 1.35
CA THR A 76 2.61 9.94 0.50
C THR A 76 1.44 10.89 0.17
N SER A 77 0.23 10.37 -0.01
CA SER A 77 -0.95 11.18 -0.25
C SER A 77 -1.26 12.10 0.94
N LEU A 78 -1.25 11.55 2.16
CA LEU A 78 -1.46 12.35 3.37
C LEU A 78 -0.39 13.42 3.53
N LEU A 79 0.89 13.11 3.25
CA LEU A 79 1.97 14.10 3.25
C LEU A 79 1.66 15.27 2.31
N VAL A 80 1.26 14.98 1.07
CA VAL A 80 0.97 16.01 0.06
C VAL A 80 -0.22 16.87 0.50
N HIS A 81 -1.30 16.26 1.02
CA HIS A 81 -2.43 17.01 1.56
C HIS A 81 -2.04 17.91 2.75
N ARG A 82 -1.15 17.45 3.63
CA ARG A 82 -0.63 18.26 4.74
C ARG A 82 0.22 19.43 4.30
N LEU A 83 1.01 19.25 3.26
CA LEU A 83 1.76 20.35 2.65
C LEU A 83 0.83 21.36 1.98
N ALA A 84 -0.21 20.89 1.30
CA ALA A 84 -1.22 21.75 0.70
C ALA A 84 -2.01 22.52 1.76
N GLY A 85 -2.47 21.87 2.82
CA GLY A 85 -3.17 22.52 3.94
C GLY A 85 -2.33 23.56 4.68
N ARG A 86 -1.00 23.51 4.53
CA ARG A 86 -0.05 24.52 5.05
C ARG A 86 0.30 25.61 4.04
N GLY A 87 -0.28 25.60 2.83
CA GLY A 87 0.04 26.53 1.76
C GLY A 87 1.44 26.38 1.16
N VAL A 88 2.12 25.23 1.41
CA VAL A 88 3.47 24.97 0.87
C VAL A 88 3.40 24.54 -0.60
N LEU A 89 2.30 23.89 -0.99
CA LEU A 89 2.01 23.55 -2.37
C LEU A 89 0.51 23.69 -2.65
N ASP A 90 0.17 23.84 -3.94
CA ASP A 90 -1.21 23.85 -4.42
C ASP A 90 -1.48 22.55 -5.18
N LEU A 91 -2.58 21.87 -4.85
CA LEU A 91 -2.97 20.63 -5.53
C LEU A 91 -3.39 20.87 -6.99
N ASP A 92 -3.86 22.07 -7.31
CA ASP A 92 -4.34 22.44 -8.65
C ASP A 92 -3.24 23.10 -9.50
N ALA A 93 -2.08 23.39 -8.91
CA ALA A 93 -0.91 23.83 -9.65
C ALA A 93 -0.35 22.69 -10.53
N ALA A 94 0.22 23.07 -11.68
CA ALA A 94 0.89 22.11 -12.55
C ALA A 94 2.13 21.55 -11.85
N VAL A 95 2.37 20.24 -11.99
CA VAL A 95 3.60 19.59 -11.49
C VAL A 95 4.85 20.30 -12.00
N GLY A 96 4.80 20.83 -13.23
CA GLY A 96 5.91 21.57 -13.85
C GLY A 96 6.28 22.87 -13.15
N GLU A 97 5.41 23.46 -12.34
CA GLU A 97 5.72 24.65 -11.52
C GLU A 97 6.73 24.31 -10.41
N TYR A 98 6.63 23.11 -9.84
CA TYR A 98 7.58 22.62 -8.84
C TYR A 98 8.74 21.88 -9.51
N TRP A 99 8.45 21.13 -10.58
CA TRP A 99 9.40 20.27 -11.29
C TRP A 99 9.41 20.58 -12.81
N PRO A 100 10.13 21.63 -13.25
CA PRO A 100 10.12 22.09 -14.64
C PRO A 100 10.45 21.01 -15.66
N GLU A 101 11.39 20.10 -15.32
CA GLU A 101 11.80 19.01 -16.22
C GLU A 101 10.69 17.97 -16.44
N PHE A 102 9.72 17.88 -15.55
CA PHE A 102 8.51 17.07 -15.75
C PHE A 102 7.60 17.69 -16.81
N GLY A 103 7.38 19.00 -16.76
CA GLY A 103 6.53 19.73 -17.69
C GLY A 103 7.10 19.81 -19.09
N THR A 104 8.39 20.08 -19.20
CA THR A 104 9.10 20.27 -20.49
C THR A 104 9.66 18.97 -21.07
N GLY A 105 9.76 17.91 -20.27
CA GLY A 105 10.34 16.64 -20.69
C GLY A 105 9.47 15.86 -21.68
N GLY A 106 10.11 14.98 -22.43
CA GLY A 106 9.45 14.15 -23.43
C GLY A 106 9.01 14.95 -24.66
N ASP A 107 7.70 15.11 -24.83
CA ASP A 107 7.09 15.89 -25.90
C ASP A 107 6.25 17.08 -25.41
N GLY A 108 6.42 17.42 -24.12
CA GLY A 108 5.65 18.49 -23.48
C GLY A 108 4.19 18.14 -23.16
N SER A 109 3.73 16.94 -23.53
CA SER A 109 2.32 16.56 -23.35
C SER A 109 1.84 16.52 -21.90
N LYS A 110 2.75 16.55 -20.92
CA LYS A 110 2.46 16.54 -19.48
C LYS A 110 2.41 17.94 -18.88
N ALA A 111 2.70 19.00 -19.61
CA ALA A 111 2.86 20.37 -19.06
C ALA A 111 1.67 20.82 -18.19
N GLY A 112 0.45 20.51 -18.59
CA GLY A 112 -0.76 20.84 -17.83
C GLY A 112 -1.17 19.81 -16.77
N THR A 113 -0.34 18.80 -16.45
CA THR A 113 -0.67 17.82 -15.43
C THR A 113 -0.56 18.45 -14.05
N THR A 114 -1.63 18.46 -13.27
CA THR A 114 -1.66 19.02 -11.91
C THR A 114 -1.23 17.98 -10.86
N VAL A 115 -0.90 18.44 -9.65
CA VAL A 115 -0.65 17.57 -8.50
C VAL A 115 -1.90 16.74 -8.19
N ARG A 116 -3.08 17.33 -8.31
CA ARG A 116 -4.37 16.65 -8.16
C ARG A 116 -4.58 15.55 -9.20
N ASP A 117 -4.20 15.77 -10.47
CA ASP A 117 -4.27 14.73 -11.50
C ASP A 117 -3.42 13.50 -11.14
N VAL A 118 -2.26 13.71 -10.52
CA VAL A 118 -1.43 12.60 -10.02
C VAL A 118 -2.13 11.88 -8.88
N LEU A 119 -2.62 12.60 -7.87
CA LEU A 119 -3.34 12.03 -6.71
C LEU A 119 -4.59 11.24 -7.11
N THR A 120 -5.22 11.61 -8.22
CA THR A 120 -6.47 10.99 -8.72
C THR A 120 -6.24 10.02 -9.87
N HIS A 121 -4.98 9.71 -10.22
CA HIS A 121 -4.62 8.83 -11.34
C HIS A 121 -5.15 9.27 -12.71
N ARG A 122 -5.24 10.59 -12.97
CA ARG A 122 -5.81 11.19 -14.19
C ARG A 122 -4.76 11.72 -15.17
N THR A 123 -3.51 11.32 -15.00
CA THR A 123 -2.40 11.81 -15.83
C THR A 123 -2.35 11.24 -17.24
N ALA A 124 -3.14 10.20 -17.56
CA ALA A 124 -3.04 9.40 -18.79
C ALA A 124 -1.59 8.89 -19.08
N ALA A 125 -0.76 8.85 -18.04
CA ALA A 125 0.62 8.38 -18.08
C ALA A 125 0.87 7.43 -16.89
N PRO A 126 0.27 6.23 -16.86
CA PRO A 126 0.37 5.32 -15.70
C PRO A 126 1.81 4.88 -15.44
N THR A 127 2.64 4.85 -16.46
CA THR A 127 4.07 4.56 -16.34
C THR A 127 4.85 5.22 -17.49
N ALA A 128 5.94 5.85 -17.14
CA ALA A 128 6.90 6.42 -18.09
C ALA A 128 7.76 5.29 -18.69
N GLY A 129 7.34 4.74 -19.81
CA GLY A 129 8.00 3.61 -20.47
C GLY A 129 7.43 2.24 -20.07
N PRO A 130 8.13 1.13 -20.40
CA PRO A 130 7.68 -0.21 -20.07
C PRO A 130 7.68 -0.47 -18.57
N TYR A 131 6.58 -1.00 -18.04
CA TYR A 131 6.42 -1.25 -16.60
C TYR A 131 7.50 -2.22 -16.02
N PRO A 132 7.91 -3.31 -16.69
CA PRO A 132 8.99 -4.15 -16.18
C PRO A 132 10.31 -3.40 -15.97
N VAL A 133 10.66 -2.44 -16.86
CA VAL A 133 11.85 -1.59 -16.72
C VAL A 133 11.70 -0.69 -15.48
N ALA A 134 10.53 -0.12 -15.27
CA ALA A 134 10.25 0.68 -14.07
C ALA A 134 10.41 -0.13 -12.79
N VAL A 135 9.94 -1.39 -12.76
CA VAL A 135 10.09 -2.29 -11.61
C VAL A 135 11.57 -2.66 -11.36
N LEU A 136 12.32 -2.98 -12.40
CA LEU A 136 13.75 -3.31 -12.28
C LEU A 136 14.59 -2.14 -11.77
N ALA A 137 14.24 -0.91 -12.15
CA ALA A 137 14.95 0.31 -11.80
C ALA A 137 14.40 1.02 -10.54
N MET A 138 13.30 0.54 -9.93
CA MET A 138 12.58 1.28 -8.88
C MET A 138 13.43 1.65 -7.65
N HIS A 139 14.52 0.94 -7.40
CA HIS A 139 15.45 1.23 -6.30
C HIS A 139 16.45 2.35 -6.63
N ARG A 140 16.51 2.81 -7.88
CA ARG A 140 17.41 3.89 -8.34
C ARG A 140 16.60 5.17 -8.49
N LEU A 141 16.63 6.01 -7.46
CA LEU A 141 15.76 7.20 -7.38
C LEU A 141 15.96 8.14 -8.57
N GLU A 142 17.20 8.58 -8.82
CA GLU A 142 17.53 9.54 -9.90
C GLU A 142 17.14 9.00 -11.27
N ALA A 143 17.46 7.74 -11.56
CA ALA A 143 17.07 7.11 -12.83
C ALA A 143 15.54 7.00 -12.98
N SER A 144 14.83 6.79 -11.87
CA SER A 144 13.37 6.76 -11.87
C SER A 144 12.77 8.15 -12.10
N LEU A 145 13.33 9.19 -11.47
CA LEU A 145 12.93 10.59 -11.69
C LEU A 145 13.19 11.02 -13.14
N GLU A 146 14.38 10.75 -13.66
CA GLU A 146 14.74 11.05 -15.06
C GLU A 146 13.79 10.36 -16.05
N ARG A 147 13.49 9.08 -15.82
CA ARG A 147 12.52 8.31 -16.62
C ARG A 147 11.12 8.96 -16.57
N VAL A 148 10.66 9.35 -15.39
CA VAL A 148 9.37 10.01 -15.20
C VAL A 148 9.34 11.38 -15.90
N ALA A 149 10.38 12.18 -15.77
CA ALA A 149 10.49 13.47 -16.45
C ALA A 149 10.39 13.34 -17.98
N ARG A 150 11.05 12.33 -18.56
CA ARG A 150 11.03 12.06 -20.01
C ARG A 150 9.77 11.33 -20.50
N GLY A 151 8.88 10.90 -19.60
CA GLY A 151 7.64 10.20 -19.95
C GLY A 151 6.69 11.09 -20.73
N ARG A 152 5.67 10.45 -21.36
CA ARG A 152 4.66 11.11 -22.22
C ARG A 152 3.27 10.66 -21.84
N ARG A 153 2.29 11.51 -22.09
CA ARG A 153 0.88 11.14 -22.02
C ARG A 153 0.53 10.15 -23.15
N ARG A 154 -0.44 9.28 -22.87
CA ARG A 154 -0.88 8.24 -23.81
C ARG A 154 -2.40 8.13 -23.78
N ASP A 155 -3.09 9.25 -24.02
CA ASP A 155 -4.55 9.36 -23.90
C ASP A 155 -5.30 8.31 -24.74
N ARG A 156 -4.82 8.01 -25.95
CA ARG A 156 -5.41 6.95 -26.81
C ARG A 156 -5.25 5.54 -26.24
N ARG A 157 -4.19 5.28 -25.47
CA ARG A 157 -3.93 3.97 -24.87
C ARG A 157 -4.65 3.79 -23.55
N TYR A 158 -4.86 4.86 -22.83
CA TYR A 158 -5.50 4.89 -21.52
C TYR A 158 -6.67 5.87 -21.52
N PRO A 159 -7.73 5.54 -22.31
CA PRO A 159 -8.94 6.36 -22.34
C PRO A 159 -9.71 6.20 -21.04
N GLY A 160 -10.45 7.22 -20.65
CA GLY A 160 -11.31 7.17 -19.48
C GLY A 160 -10.87 8.10 -18.35
N PRO A 161 -11.62 8.08 -17.24
CA PRO A 161 -11.43 9.04 -16.15
C PRO A 161 -10.19 8.76 -15.30
N SER A 162 -9.67 7.54 -15.32
CA SER A 162 -8.46 7.18 -14.53
C SER A 162 -7.62 6.10 -15.21
N ALA A 163 -6.31 6.18 -14.99
CA ALA A 163 -5.34 5.15 -15.34
C ALA A 163 -4.34 5.04 -14.18
N TYR A 164 -4.53 4.05 -13.34
CA TYR A 164 -3.73 3.85 -12.13
C TYR A 164 -2.23 3.91 -12.39
N GLN A 165 -1.49 4.64 -11.55
CA GLN A 165 -0.04 4.81 -11.64
C GLN A 165 0.67 3.91 -10.61
N PRO A 166 1.26 2.76 -11.01
CA PRO A 166 1.86 1.82 -10.06
C PRO A 166 3.02 2.41 -9.25
N LEU A 167 3.97 3.07 -9.91
CA LEU A 167 5.19 3.62 -9.30
C LEU A 167 5.33 5.13 -9.48
N ASP A 168 5.05 5.65 -10.68
CA ASP A 168 5.30 7.05 -11.03
C ASP A 168 4.53 8.03 -10.15
N PHE A 169 3.34 7.65 -9.67
CA PHE A 169 2.58 8.35 -8.63
C PHE A 169 3.46 8.84 -7.46
N GLY A 170 4.20 7.92 -6.86
CA GLY A 170 5.00 8.26 -5.69
C GLY A 170 6.24 9.10 -6.02
N TYR A 171 6.90 8.81 -7.14
CA TYR A 171 8.05 9.61 -7.56
C TYR A 171 7.66 11.05 -7.88
N ILE A 172 6.53 11.27 -8.56
CA ILE A 172 6.05 12.61 -8.87
C ILE A 172 5.74 13.37 -7.58
N LEU A 173 4.93 12.79 -6.70
CA LEU A 173 4.49 13.46 -5.48
C LEU A 173 5.64 13.70 -4.49
N ALA A 174 6.56 12.76 -4.35
CA ALA A 174 7.73 12.91 -3.49
C ALA A 174 8.69 13.98 -4.03
N GLU A 175 8.88 14.06 -5.35
CA GLU A 175 9.74 15.09 -5.96
C GLU A 175 9.10 16.47 -5.89
N VAL A 176 7.79 16.60 -6.11
CA VAL A 176 7.05 17.85 -5.88
C VAL A 176 7.22 18.31 -4.41
N ALA A 177 6.99 17.42 -3.45
CA ALA A 177 7.17 17.74 -2.05
C ALA A 177 8.61 18.17 -1.71
N ARG A 178 9.60 17.47 -2.27
CA ARG A 178 11.01 17.80 -2.09
C ARG A 178 11.36 19.17 -2.66
N ARG A 179 10.89 19.48 -3.86
CA ARG A 179 11.17 20.78 -4.52
C ARG A 179 10.45 21.95 -3.86
N ALA A 180 9.21 21.75 -3.41
CA ALA A 180 8.46 22.76 -2.69
C ALA A 180 9.05 23.08 -1.30
N THR A 181 9.77 22.13 -0.68
CA THR A 181 10.26 22.30 0.71
C THR A 181 11.78 22.34 0.84
N GLY A 182 12.53 21.93 -0.19
CA GLY A 182 13.98 21.69 -0.11
C GLY A 182 14.37 20.45 0.71
N ARG A 183 13.42 19.62 1.18
CA ARG A 183 13.64 18.52 2.15
C ARG A 183 13.32 17.17 1.55
N PRO A 184 14.09 16.12 1.87
CA PRO A 184 13.87 14.79 1.30
C PRO A 184 12.55 14.16 1.82
N TRP A 185 11.86 13.42 0.94
CA TRP A 185 10.58 12.76 1.22
C TRP A 185 10.55 11.94 2.53
N PRO A 186 11.57 11.11 2.90
CA PRO A 186 11.50 10.34 4.14
C PRO A 186 11.47 11.22 5.38
N GLN A 187 12.18 12.35 5.38
CA GLN A 187 12.18 13.31 6.48
C GLN A 187 10.82 13.97 6.62
N LEU A 188 10.26 14.45 5.49
CA LEU A 188 8.91 15.04 5.46
C LEU A 188 7.86 14.03 5.92
N LEU A 189 7.96 12.78 5.46
CA LEU A 189 7.05 11.72 5.87
C LEU A 189 7.11 11.47 7.37
N HIS A 190 8.31 11.37 7.93
CA HIS A 190 8.49 11.18 9.37
C HIS A 190 7.87 12.32 10.18
N GLU A 191 8.19 13.56 9.83
CA GLU A 191 7.76 14.73 10.59
C GLU A 191 6.28 15.03 10.42
N LEU A 192 5.77 14.91 9.19
CA LEU A 192 4.41 15.33 8.89
C LEU A 192 3.39 14.21 8.92
N VAL A 193 3.79 12.94 8.92
CA VAL A 193 2.87 11.80 8.88
C VAL A 193 3.12 10.84 10.04
N LEU A 194 4.32 10.28 10.13
CA LEU A 194 4.59 9.18 11.06
C LEU A 194 4.60 9.66 12.51
N GLY A 195 5.30 10.77 12.81
CA GLY A 195 5.38 11.34 14.14
C GLY A 195 4.00 11.74 14.70
N PRO A 196 3.20 12.57 13.99
CA PRO A 196 1.87 12.95 14.43
C PRO A 196 0.89 11.79 14.60
N ALA A 197 1.07 10.69 13.83
CA ALA A 197 0.27 9.48 13.95
C ALA A 197 0.81 8.49 15.01
N GLY A 198 1.92 8.80 15.69
CA GLY A 198 2.56 7.93 16.68
C GLY A 198 3.12 6.64 16.09
N LEU A 199 3.44 6.62 14.79
CA LEU A 199 3.91 5.45 14.06
C LEU A 199 5.43 5.35 14.16
N ARG A 200 5.92 4.31 14.86
CA ARG A 200 7.35 4.16 15.17
C ARG A 200 8.05 3.10 14.32
N ASP A 201 7.29 2.13 13.81
CA ASP A 201 7.81 0.97 13.08
C ASP A 201 7.29 0.94 11.64
N VAL A 202 7.46 2.08 10.95
CA VAL A 202 7.13 2.29 9.55
C VAL A 202 8.36 2.79 8.83
N HIS A 203 8.86 2.00 7.88
CA HIS A 203 10.16 2.23 7.25
C HIS A 203 10.01 2.57 5.76
N PRO A 204 10.21 3.84 5.35
CA PRO A 204 10.30 4.25 3.95
C PRO A 204 11.70 3.96 3.36
N GLY A 205 12.08 2.70 3.38
CA GLY A 205 13.43 2.16 3.23
C GLY A 205 13.92 1.62 4.58
N VAL A 206 14.10 0.29 4.65
CA VAL A 206 14.42 -0.41 5.89
C VAL A 206 15.87 -0.16 6.30
N PRO A 207 16.16 0.32 7.52
CA PRO A 207 17.51 0.47 8.01
C PRO A 207 18.25 -0.87 8.08
N ASP A 208 19.56 -0.82 8.10
CA ASP A 208 20.42 -2.00 8.02
C ASP A 208 20.22 -2.97 9.18
N ASP A 209 20.12 -2.42 10.37
CA ASP A 209 19.88 -3.14 11.63
C ASP A 209 18.48 -3.77 11.70
N GLN A 210 17.53 -3.36 10.86
CA GLN A 210 16.17 -3.86 10.81
C GLN A 210 15.91 -4.85 9.67
N LEU A 211 16.85 -5.04 8.74
CA LEU A 211 16.68 -5.91 7.57
C LEU A 211 16.36 -7.36 7.94
N HIS A 212 16.86 -7.86 9.07
CA HIS A 212 16.60 -9.21 9.57
C HIS A 212 15.13 -9.45 9.91
N ARG A 213 14.34 -8.40 10.14
CA ARG A 213 12.90 -8.45 10.40
C ARG A 213 12.07 -8.51 9.13
N CYS A 214 12.65 -8.22 7.96
CA CYS A 214 11.91 -8.21 6.72
C CYS A 214 11.29 -9.57 6.42
N LEU A 215 9.97 -9.61 6.27
CA LEU A 215 9.25 -10.79 5.81
C LEU A 215 9.63 -11.07 4.35
N PRO A 216 10.23 -12.23 4.03
CA PRO A 216 10.56 -12.57 2.65
C PRO A 216 9.28 -12.68 1.82
N PHE A 217 9.24 -12.01 0.68
CA PHE A 217 8.12 -12.13 -0.24
C PHE A 217 8.22 -13.45 -1.02
N ASP A 218 7.17 -14.27 -0.95
CA ASP A 218 7.07 -15.54 -1.67
C ASP A 218 6.42 -15.32 -3.04
N GLY A 219 7.22 -15.48 -4.09
CA GLY A 219 6.79 -15.42 -5.49
C GLY A 219 6.63 -16.81 -6.12
N SER A 220 6.21 -17.83 -5.37
CA SER A 220 6.11 -19.20 -5.87
C SER A 220 5.38 -19.29 -7.23
N ARG A 221 5.77 -20.26 -8.08
CA ARG A 221 5.35 -20.38 -9.49
C ARG A 221 3.83 -20.50 -9.74
N ARG A 222 3.03 -20.75 -8.72
CA ARG A 222 1.55 -20.76 -8.80
C ARG A 222 0.96 -19.36 -8.67
N ALA A 223 1.80 -18.40 -8.39
CA ALA A 223 1.48 -17.02 -8.22
C ALA A 223 1.51 -16.25 -9.56
N LEU A 224 1.79 -15.09 -9.76
CA LEU A 224 1.82 -14.25 -10.96
C LEU A 224 2.74 -14.84 -12.07
N PRO A 225 2.38 -14.74 -13.36
CA PRO A 225 3.39 -14.74 -14.39
C PRO A 225 4.47 -13.72 -14.04
N GLY A 226 5.69 -14.18 -13.75
CA GLY A 226 6.77 -13.32 -13.25
C GLY A 226 6.87 -13.20 -11.73
N GLY A 227 6.02 -13.86 -10.94
CA GLY A 227 6.07 -13.88 -9.47
C GLY A 227 7.46 -14.15 -8.89
N PRO A 228 8.22 -15.17 -9.36
CA PRO A 228 9.59 -15.41 -8.92
C PRO A 228 10.54 -14.23 -9.20
N VAL A 229 10.35 -13.54 -10.32
CA VAL A 229 11.15 -12.35 -10.68
C VAL A 229 10.83 -11.18 -9.75
N VAL A 230 9.55 -10.94 -9.48
CA VAL A 230 9.12 -9.91 -8.55
C VAL A 230 9.65 -10.21 -7.14
N ALA A 231 9.58 -11.46 -6.67
CA ALA A 231 10.13 -11.88 -5.40
C ALA A 231 11.65 -11.68 -5.33
N ALA A 232 12.37 -12.09 -6.38
CA ALA A 232 13.81 -11.90 -6.46
C ALA A 232 14.21 -10.41 -6.45
N ILE A 233 13.37 -9.52 -6.98
CA ILE A 233 13.60 -8.08 -6.96
C ILE A 233 13.28 -7.51 -5.58
N VAL A 234 12.08 -7.75 -5.07
CA VAL A 234 11.59 -7.17 -3.80
C VAL A 234 12.42 -7.62 -2.61
N ASN A 235 12.94 -8.85 -2.62
CA ASN A 235 13.76 -9.39 -1.53
C ASN A 235 15.23 -8.91 -1.57
N ARG A 236 15.66 -8.17 -2.59
CA ARG A 236 17.02 -7.61 -2.60
C ARG A 236 17.17 -6.56 -1.51
N ARG A 237 18.29 -6.61 -0.78
CA ARG A 237 18.66 -5.60 0.22
C ARG A 237 18.55 -4.18 -0.36
N SER A 238 19.12 -3.95 -1.56
CA SER A 238 19.07 -2.65 -2.23
C SER A 238 17.66 -2.14 -2.51
N VAL A 239 16.66 -3.03 -2.71
CA VAL A 239 15.26 -2.68 -2.89
C VAL A 239 14.57 -2.42 -1.56
N ARG A 240 14.81 -3.27 -0.53
CA ARG A 240 14.25 -3.10 0.81
C ARG A 240 14.70 -1.78 1.47
N GLN A 241 15.91 -1.33 1.19
CA GLN A 241 16.47 -0.08 1.68
C GLN A 241 16.13 1.14 0.81
N ALA A 242 15.62 0.92 -0.40
CA ALA A 242 15.33 1.98 -1.33
C ALA A 242 14.10 2.81 -0.94
N ARG A 243 14.13 4.08 -1.28
CA ARG A 243 13.04 5.04 -1.11
C ARG A 243 12.13 4.98 -2.32
N ILE A 244 11.05 4.20 -2.22
CA ILE A 244 10.08 4.00 -3.31
C ILE A 244 8.71 4.48 -2.82
N PRO A 245 8.36 5.77 -3.01
CA PRO A 245 7.25 6.40 -2.29
C PRO A 245 5.87 5.82 -2.59
N ALA A 246 5.71 5.12 -3.73
CA ALA A 246 4.46 4.47 -4.11
C ALA A 246 4.32 3.02 -3.62
N ALA A 247 5.44 2.37 -3.18
CA ALA A 247 5.43 0.92 -2.98
C ALA A 247 6.43 0.40 -1.92
N GLY A 248 7.36 1.23 -1.44
CA GLY A 248 8.55 0.77 -0.71
C GLY A 248 8.46 0.85 0.81
N ILE A 249 7.32 1.17 1.39
CA ILE A 249 7.16 1.13 2.84
C ILE A 249 7.13 -0.32 3.31
N SER A 250 7.90 -0.61 4.36
CA SER A 250 7.84 -1.86 5.12
C SER A 250 7.36 -1.59 6.53
N THR A 251 6.40 -2.38 7.03
CA THR A 251 5.81 -2.19 8.36
C THR A 251 5.04 -3.44 8.81
N THR A 252 4.50 -3.42 10.02
CA THR A 252 3.62 -4.46 10.57
C THR A 252 2.14 -4.15 10.27
N ALA A 253 1.27 -5.15 10.35
CA ALA A 253 -0.18 -4.93 10.23
C ALA A 253 -0.72 -3.99 11.31
N ARG A 254 -0.16 -4.04 12.52
CA ARG A 254 -0.54 -3.15 13.63
C ARG A 254 -0.26 -1.68 13.29
N GLN A 255 0.93 -1.37 12.79
CA GLN A 255 1.27 -0.01 12.41
C GLN A 255 0.40 0.49 11.23
N LEU A 256 0.08 -0.40 10.29
CA LEU A 256 -0.83 -0.09 9.20
C LEU A 256 -2.25 0.20 9.70
N ALA A 257 -2.77 -0.59 10.65
CA ALA A 257 -4.06 -0.33 11.29
C ALA A 257 -4.07 1.00 12.05
N LEU A 258 -3.00 1.29 12.80
CA LEU A 258 -2.83 2.57 13.52
C LEU A 258 -2.80 3.77 12.54
N PHE A 259 -2.16 3.65 11.37
CA PHE A 259 -2.21 4.66 10.33
C PHE A 259 -3.65 4.95 9.89
N TYR A 260 -4.45 3.92 9.63
CA TYR A 260 -5.85 4.10 9.23
C TYR A 260 -6.73 4.58 10.39
N ARG A 261 -6.43 4.19 11.62
CA ARG A 261 -7.07 4.76 12.82
C ARG A 261 -6.79 6.27 12.93
N HIS A 262 -5.55 6.68 12.68
CA HIS A 262 -5.20 8.11 12.64
C HIS A 262 -5.97 8.84 11.53
N LEU A 263 -6.08 8.25 10.33
CA LEU A 263 -6.83 8.84 9.21
C LEU A 263 -8.31 9.03 9.51
N LEU A 264 -8.94 8.16 10.32
CA LEU A 264 -10.35 8.33 10.71
C LEU A 264 -10.61 9.67 11.41
N GLY A 265 -9.67 10.15 12.21
CA GLY A 265 -9.76 11.42 12.91
C GLY A 265 -9.00 12.57 12.26
N ALA A 266 -8.33 12.33 11.13
CA ALA A 266 -7.51 13.36 10.49
C ALA A 266 -8.35 14.44 9.80
N PRO A 267 -8.00 15.73 9.93
CA PRO A 267 -8.69 16.82 9.24
C PRO A 267 -8.62 16.67 7.71
N GLU A 268 -7.58 16.05 7.18
CA GLU A 268 -7.40 15.82 5.76
C GLU A 268 -8.29 14.70 5.20
N ARG A 269 -8.98 13.93 6.04
CA ARG A 269 -9.78 12.76 5.62
C ARG A 269 -10.80 13.10 4.55
N GLU A 270 -11.55 14.17 4.72
CA GLU A 270 -12.59 14.57 3.77
C GLU A 270 -11.99 14.85 2.39
N ALA A 271 -10.91 15.61 2.32
CA ALA A 271 -10.20 15.92 1.09
C ALA A 271 -9.59 14.66 0.43
N LEU A 272 -8.96 13.79 1.22
CA LEU A 272 -8.40 12.52 0.75
C LEU A 272 -9.47 11.58 0.16
N CYS A 273 -10.66 11.56 0.76
CA CYS A 273 -11.79 10.71 0.37
C CYS A 273 -12.72 11.38 -0.65
N ALA A 274 -12.46 12.63 -1.05
CA ALA A 274 -13.28 13.31 -2.07
C ALA A 274 -13.28 12.48 -3.37
N PRO A 275 -14.46 11.98 -3.84
CA PRO A 275 -14.51 11.10 -4.99
C PRO A 275 -14.01 11.78 -6.26
N SER A 276 -13.06 11.17 -6.97
CA SER A 276 -12.55 11.63 -8.27
C SER A 276 -12.98 10.73 -9.43
N SER A 277 -13.58 9.57 -9.13
CA SER A 277 -14.16 8.66 -10.12
C SER A 277 -15.42 7.99 -9.56
N ASP A 278 -16.31 7.57 -10.46
CA ASP A 278 -17.63 6.98 -10.17
C ASP A 278 -17.59 5.46 -9.87
N GLY A 279 -16.43 4.82 -10.03
CA GLY A 279 -16.29 3.36 -9.89
C GLY A 279 -16.31 2.62 -11.23
N GLY A 280 -16.21 3.33 -12.34
CA GLY A 280 -15.99 2.74 -13.65
C GLY A 280 -14.67 1.99 -13.75
N ARG A 281 -14.41 1.34 -14.89
CA ARG A 281 -13.16 0.59 -15.09
C ARG A 281 -11.97 1.55 -15.22
N ASP A 282 -11.02 1.39 -14.30
CA ASP A 282 -9.72 2.03 -14.43
C ASP A 282 -8.96 1.49 -15.65
N ALA A 283 -8.39 2.37 -16.46
CA ALA A 283 -7.80 2.01 -17.75
C ALA A 283 -6.52 1.16 -17.64
N TRP A 284 -5.84 1.19 -16.48
CA TRP A 284 -4.66 0.36 -16.20
C TRP A 284 -5.04 -0.97 -15.55
N THR A 285 -5.76 -0.94 -14.42
CA THR A 285 -6.10 -2.14 -13.66
C THR A 285 -7.17 -2.99 -14.32
N ARG A 286 -7.99 -2.40 -15.20
CA ARG A 286 -9.16 -3.00 -15.84
C ARG A 286 -10.26 -3.43 -14.86
N LEU A 287 -10.20 -2.96 -13.63
CA LEU A 287 -11.16 -3.28 -12.57
C LEU A 287 -12.01 -2.05 -12.25
N PRO A 288 -13.27 -2.25 -11.85
CA PRO A 288 -14.08 -1.19 -11.27
C PRO A 288 -13.36 -0.64 -10.03
N THR A 289 -13.07 0.66 -10.04
CA THR A 289 -12.34 1.29 -8.94
C THR A 289 -12.86 2.70 -8.71
N ARG A 290 -13.24 2.99 -7.47
CA ARG A 290 -13.52 4.36 -7.03
C ARG A 290 -12.24 4.93 -6.43
N TRP A 291 -11.79 6.04 -6.97
CA TRP A 291 -10.65 6.78 -6.46
C TRP A 291 -11.12 8.02 -5.70
N GLY A 292 -10.51 8.24 -4.55
CA GLY A 292 -10.45 9.54 -3.89
C GLY A 292 -9.23 10.32 -4.35
N THR A 293 -8.85 11.34 -3.60
CA THR A 293 -7.64 12.13 -3.88
C THR A 293 -6.45 11.51 -3.13
N GLY A 294 -6.00 10.36 -3.62
CA GLY A 294 -4.89 9.58 -3.08
C GLY A 294 -5.26 8.31 -2.34
N LEU A 295 -6.55 7.95 -2.29
CA LEU A 295 -7.06 6.73 -1.66
C LEU A 295 -7.95 5.95 -2.62
N GLN A 296 -8.07 4.66 -2.37
CA GLN A 296 -9.09 3.79 -2.94
C GLN A 296 -10.34 3.86 -2.07
N LEU A 297 -11.52 3.98 -2.69
CA LEU A 297 -12.81 4.08 -1.98
C LEU A 297 -13.61 2.79 -2.12
N GLY A 298 -14.45 2.52 -1.13
CA GLY A 298 -15.38 1.40 -1.11
C GLY A 298 -16.59 1.56 -2.03
N GLY A 299 -17.52 0.61 -1.97
CA GLY A 299 -18.79 0.68 -2.69
C GLY A 299 -18.72 0.20 -4.16
N THR A 300 -17.68 -0.52 -4.56
CA THR A 300 -17.57 -1.09 -5.93
C THR A 300 -17.98 -2.58 -6.01
N GLY A 301 -18.57 -3.13 -4.94
CA GLY A 301 -19.14 -4.48 -4.93
C GLY A 301 -18.10 -5.61 -4.85
N ALA A 302 -18.40 -6.74 -5.47
CA ALA A 302 -17.72 -8.03 -5.27
C ALA A 302 -16.20 -8.05 -5.52
N TRP A 303 -15.67 -7.07 -6.24
CA TRP A 303 -14.23 -6.97 -6.53
C TRP A 303 -13.52 -5.88 -5.74
N CYS A 304 -14.23 -5.21 -4.82
CA CYS A 304 -13.64 -4.21 -3.95
C CYS A 304 -12.76 -4.89 -2.88
N PRO A 305 -11.44 -4.70 -2.88
CA PRO A 305 -10.58 -5.33 -1.87
C PRO A 305 -10.90 -4.85 -0.45
N LEU A 306 -11.53 -3.67 -0.32
CA LEU A 306 -12.00 -3.13 0.96
C LEU A 306 -13.27 -3.83 1.49
N GLY A 307 -13.79 -4.84 0.78
CA GLY A 307 -14.98 -5.62 1.10
C GLY A 307 -16.14 -5.36 0.12
N ALA A 308 -16.88 -6.42 -0.24
CA ALA A 308 -18.08 -6.31 -1.06
C ALA A 308 -19.21 -5.53 -0.35
N THR A 309 -19.22 -5.60 0.98
CA THR A 309 -20.16 -4.90 1.86
C THR A 309 -19.66 -3.52 2.31
N SER A 310 -18.54 -3.04 1.75
CA SER A 310 -18.01 -1.71 2.07
C SER A 310 -18.98 -0.61 1.62
N SER A 311 -19.19 0.39 2.48
CA SER A 311 -19.94 1.60 2.11
C SER A 311 -19.09 2.49 1.19
N VAL A 312 -19.74 3.47 0.57
CA VAL A 312 -19.05 4.50 -0.22
C VAL A 312 -18.11 5.38 0.62
N ARG A 313 -18.28 5.36 1.94
CA ARG A 313 -17.44 6.11 2.89
C ARG A 313 -16.20 5.33 3.33
N THR A 314 -16.16 4.00 3.11
CA THR A 314 -14.98 3.18 3.34
C THR A 314 -13.84 3.65 2.47
N PHE A 315 -12.64 3.75 3.01
CA PHE A 315 -11.44 4.15 2.28
C PHE A 315 -10.22 3.32 2.68
N GLY A 316 -9.27 3.18 1.78
CA GLY A 316 -8.09 2.38 2.02
C GLY A 316 -7.18 2.29 0.81
N HIS A 317 -6.31 1.29 0.78
CA HIS A 317 -5.53 0.95 -0.40
C HIS A 317 -5.06 -0.50 -0.38
N ASN A 318 -5.21 -1.17 -1.52
CA ASN A 318 -4.69 -2.51 -1.75
C ASN A 318 -3.22 -2.47 -2.21
N GLY A 319 -2.38 -3.33 -1.66
CA GLY A 319 -0.98 -3.53 -2.05
C GLY A 319 -0.78 -4.84 -2.80
N SER A 320 -1.07 -4.88 -4.09
CA SER A 320 -0.83 -6.04 -4.99
C SER A 320 -1.46 -7.35 -4.48
N ASP A 321 -2.61 -7.28 -3.82
CA ASP A 321 -3.29 -8.40 -3.17
C ASP A 321 -2.43 -9.13 -2.10
N VAL A 322 -1.37 -8.48 -1.63
CA VAL A 322 -0.46 -8.93 -0.56
C VAL A 322 -0.77 -8.24 0.75
N CYS A 323 -0.95 -6.93 0.69
CA CYS A 323 -1.24 -6.10 1.85
C CYS A 323 -2.51 -5.29 1.61
N LEU A 324 -3.21 -5.01 2.69
CA LEU A 324 -4.42 -4.21 2.63
C LEU A 324 -4.54 -3.37 3.90
N GLY A 325 -4.70 -2.07 3.73
CA GLY A 325 -5.07 -1.18 4.83
C GLY A 325 -6.36 -0.45 4.48
N TRP A 326 -7.28 -0.32 5.44
CA TRP A 326 -8.52 0.42 5.23
C TRP A 326 -9.17 0.88 6.54
N ALA A 327 -10.05 1.85 6.41
CA ALA A 327 -10.91 2.29 7.50
C ALA A 327 -12.37 2.41 7.03
N ASP A 328 -13.27 2.20 7.97
CA ASP A 328 -14.71 2.32 7.79
C ASP A 328 -15.26 3.28 8.86
N PRO A 329 -15.58 4.53 8.49
CA PRO A 329 -16.07 5.51 9.46
C PRO A 329 -17.48 5.20 9.99
N ASP A 330 -18.27 4.39 9.28
CA ASP A 330 -19.62 4.03 9.71
C ASP A 330 -19.61 3.03 10.88
N LEU A 331 -18.51 2.27 11.01
CA LEU A 331 -18.31 1.28 12.07
C LEU A 331 -17.17 1.66 13.02
N ASP A 332 -16.51 2.81 12.84
CA ASP A 332 -15.29 3.20 13.54
C ASP A 332 -14.25 2.06 13.53
N LEU A 333 -14.00 1.53 12.33
CA LEU A 333 -13.03 0.45 12.08
C LEU A 333 -11.78 0.95 11.39
N ALA A 334 -10.62 0.44 11.82
CA ALA A 334 -9.35 0.55 11.10
C ALA A 334 -8.67 -0.82 11.06
N VAL A 335 -8.17 -1.19 9.88
CA VAL A 335 -7.66 -2.53 9.60
C VAL A 335 -6.33 -2.46 8.87
N GLY A 336 -5.38 -3.27 9.31
CA GLY A 336 -4.14 -3.56 8.62
C GLY A 336 -3.98 -5.06 8.43
N LEU A 337 -3.74 -5.48 7.19
CA LEU A 337 -3.43 -6.86 6.83
C LEU A 337 -2.15 -6.87 6.01
N VAL A 338 -1.21 -7.71 6.42
CA VAL A 338 0.08 -7.91 5.77
C VAL A 338 0.31 -9.40 5.55
N THR A 339 0.71 -9.78 4.33
CA THR A 339 1.10 -11.17 4.01
C THR A 339 2.42 -11.19 3.25
N ASP A 340 3.00 -12.38 3.12
CA ASP A 340 4.25 -12.59 2.35
C ASP A 340 4.01 -13.04 0.91
N ARG A 341 2.77 -13.32 0.52
CA ARG A 341 2.48 -14.01 -0.75
C ARG A 341 1.40 -13.31 -1.57
N ALA A 342 1.68 -13.14 -2.87
CA ALA A 342 0.68 -12.88 -3.88
C ALA A 342 0.65 -14.04 -4.87
N SER A 343 -0.53 -14.55 -5.20
CA SER A 343 -0.66 -15.53 -6.27
C SER A 343 -1.03 -14.91 -7.62
N GLY A 344 -1.40 -13.63 -7.64
CA GLY A 344 -1.96 -12.98 -8.84
C GLY A 344 -3.25 -13.64 -9.34
N HIS A 345 -3.72 -14.65 -8.60
CA HIS A 345 -4.94 -15.37 -8.94
C HIS A 345 -6.15 -14.58 -8.40
N PRO A 346 -7.28 -14.55 -9.11
CA PRO A 346 -8.50 -13.89 -8.63
C PRO A 346 -8.96 -14.36 -7.23
N ALA A 347 -8.54 -15.57 -6.82
CA ALA A 347 -8.81 -16.11 -5.48
C ALA A 347 -8.17 -15.27 -4.37
N ASP A 348 -7.01 -14.63 -4.61
CA ASP A 348 -6.36 -13.78 -3.61
C ASP A 348 -7.18 -12.52 -3.36
N LYS A 349 -7.60 -11.85 -4.42
CA LYS A 349 -8.48 -10.69 -4.31
C LYS A 349 -9.79 -11.06 -3.61
N ARG A 350 -10.41 -12.20 -3.97
CA ARG A 350 -11.62 -12.69 -3.31
C ARG A 350 -11.39 -12.98 -1.83
N LEU A 351 -10.21 -13.46 -1.44
CA LEU A 351 -9.90 -13.66 -0.03
C LEU A 351 -9.82 -12.32 0.72
N LEU A 352 -9.16 -11.30 0.16
CA LEU A 352 -9.14 -9.96 0.77
C LEU A 352 -10.56 -9.40 0.96
N VAL A 353 -11.42 -9.54 -0.06
CA VAL A 353 -12.84 -9.15 0.03
C VAL A 353 -13.53 -9.88 1.18
N ARG A 354 -13.40 -11.21 1.25
CA ARG A 354 -14.02 -12.03 2.31
C ARG A 354 -13.51 -11.69 3.69
N VAL A 355 -12.21 -11.46 3.85
CA VAL A 355 -11.61 -11.05 5.14
C VAL A 355 -12.17 -9.70 5.57
N SER A 356 -12.23 -8.72 4.65
CA SER A 356 -12.79 -7.39 4.95
C SER A 356 -14.27 -7.45 5.32
N ASP A 357 -15.06 -8.29 4.64
CA ASP A 357 -16.47 -8.50 4.96
C ASP A 357 -16.66 -9.23 6.31
N ALA A 358 -15.81 -10.23 6.60
CA ALA A 358 -15.83 -10.94 7.88
C ALA A 358 -15.48 -10.01 9.05
N VAL A 359 -14.49 -9.10 8.88
CA VAL A 359 -14.17 -8.06 9.87
C VAL A 359 -15.41 -7.21 10.16
N ARG A 360 -16.11 -6.70 9.12
CA ARG A 360 -17.32 -5.89 9.31
C ARG A 360 -18.44 -6.67 9.97
N ALA A 361 -18.66 -7.91 9.53
CA ALA A 361 -19.70 -8.77 10.11
C ALA A 361 -19.43 -9.05 11.59
N THR A 362 -18.18 -9.26 11.98
CA THR A 362 -17.78 -9.44 13.38
C THR A 362 -17.97 -8.15 14.17
N ALA A 363 -17.49 -7.01 13.66
CA ALA A 363 -17.63 -5.72 14.35
C ALA A 363 -19.09 -5.30 14.59
N ARG A 364 -20.02 -5.65 13.69
CA ARG A 364 -21.45 -5.35 13.86
C ARG A 364 -22.14 -6.17 14.97
N ARG A 365 -21.51 -7.25 15.43
CA ARG A 365 -22.01 -8.07 16.55
C ARG A 365 -21.56 -7.55 17.92
N HIS A 366 -20.61 -6.63 17.94
CA HIS A 366 -20.02 -5.97 19.10
C HIS A 366 -20.27 -4.47 19.09
#